data_2c57efd92478f16bf7c473ace1321d99
#
_entry.id   2c57efd92478f16bf7c473ace1321d99
#
_cell.length_a   1.000
_cell.length_b   1.000
_cell.length_c   1.000
_cell.angle_alpha   90.00
_cell.angle_beta   90.00
_cell.angle_gamma   90.00
#
_symmetry.space_group_name_H-M   'P 1'
#
loop_
_entity.id
_entity.type
_entity.pdbx_description
1 polymer ?
#
loop_
_entity_poly.entity_id
_entity_poly.type
_entity_poly.pdbx_seq_one_letter_code
_entity_poly.pdbx_strand_id
1 'polypeptide(L)'
;MQPQQQSETPVTGAESGVPTEQPPIADTGWTSAVATPSGPVGTVVLDTVPAPATQPVPAGPSPVEVAVVQFDPHTDVSANLAALREHVRTAAELGARVVVAPEYSMFAVSRLDERMVAVAEPLTGPFVSALRGMAAEFGVHLVAGVVEEAPDAGPGRVYNTLVAAAPTAEFAAVYRKVHLYDAFGMRESDIVAPGPIAEPAVFTVDGLVFGMQTCYDLRFPEGSRRLAAAGAQVIALAAQWMPGPGKVDQWTTLLRARAIENTVYVAASDHATPRAVGASMIIDPAGAVLSELGDQPGIATARIDPAVLDRVRTANPSLSLRRFEIAAR
;
A
#
# COMPACT_ATOMS: atom_id res chain seq x y z
N MET A 1 26.98 46.59 -41.98
CA MET A 1 26.37 46.83 -40.68
C MET A 1 26.81 45.67 -39.78
N GLN A 2 27.79 45.99 -38.90
CA GLN A 2 28.34 44.99 -37.95
C GLN A 2 27.45 44.88 -36.71
N PRO A 3 27.35 43.72 -36.08
CA PRO A 3 26.70 43.60 -34.76
C PRO A 3 27.69 43.91 -33.63
N GLN A 4 27.19 44.65 -32.66
CA GLN A 4 27.91 45.08 -31.47
C GLN A 4 28.13 43.87 -30.52
N GLN A 5 29.38 43.78 -30.04
CA GLN A 5 29.77 42.93 -28.92
C GLN A 5 29.26 43.55 -27.59
N GLN A 6 28.61 42.78 -26.75
CA GLN A 6 28.38 43.13 -25.34
C GLN A 6 29.37 42.36 -24.47
N SER A 7 30.05 43.12 -23.63
CA SER A 7 31.09 42.67 -22.71
C SER A 7 30.53 41.92 -21.50
N GLU A 8 31.10 40.75 -21.26
CA GLU A 8 30.90 39.99 -20.00
C GLU A 8 31.79 40.53 -18.89
N THR A 9 31.21 40.86 -17.76
CA THR A 9 31.92 41.12 -16.49
C THR A 9 31.92 39.85 -15.62
N PRO A 10 33.05 39.46 -15.01
CA PRO A 10 33.09 38.26 -14.16
C PRO A 10 32.54 38.55 -12.77
N VAL A 11 31.62 37.69 -12.31
CA VAL A 11 31.13 37.66 -10.94
C VAL A 11 32.09 36.82 -10.08
N THR A 12 32.73 37.47 -9.14
CA THR A 12 33.60 36.84 -8.14
C THR A 12 32.76 35.97 -7.15
N GLY A 13 33.18 34.73 -6.98
CA GLY A 13 32.58 33.79 -6.03
C GLY A 13 32.78 34.22 -4.59
N ALA A 14 31.72 34.13 -3.80
CA ALA A 14 31.77 34.12 -2.32
C ALA A 14 31.56 32.71 -1.87
N GLU A 15 32.61 32.10 -1.32
CA GLU A 15 32.53 30.82 -0.58
C GLU A 15 31.80 31.07 0.75
N SER A 16 30.61 30.51 0.90
CA SER A 16 29.94 30.42 2.19
C SER A 16 30.28 29.08 2.85
N GLY A 17 31.23 29.11 3.79
CA GLY A 17 31.53 27.99 4.65
C GLY A 17 30.35 27.67 5.58
N VAL A 18 29.86 26.43 5.52
CA VAL A 18 28.90 25.88 6.46
C VAL A 18 29.71 25.34 7.67
N PRO A 19 29.40 25.74 8.91
CA PRO A 19 30.07 25.17 10.08
C PRO A 19 29.55 23.77 10.35
N THR A 20 30.40 22.76 10.30
CA THR A 20 30.19 21.41 10.78
C THR A 20 30.69 21.28 12.20
N GLU A 21 29.93 21.74 13.17
CA GLU A 21 30.10 21.31 14.57
C GLU A 21 28.74 21.27 15.26
N GLN A 22 28.29 20.04 15.59
CA GLN A 22 27.20 19.82 16.53
C GLN A 22 27.75 19.98 17.96
N PRO A 23 27.05 20.69 18.84
CA PRO A 23 27.46 20.77 20.26
C PRO A 23 27.26 19.43 20.97
N PRO A 24 28.12 19.09 21.96
CA PRO A 24 28.00 17.84 22.69
C PRO A 24 26.73 17.83 23.55
N ILE A 25 26.04 16.68 23.54
CA ILE A 25 24.89 16.40 24.40
C ILE A 25 25.37 16.35 25.86
N ALA A 26 24.87 17.25 26.71
CA ALA A 26 25.17 17.25 28.13
C ALA A 26 24.55 16.00 28.78
N ASP A 27 25.40 15.24 29.47
CA ASP A 27 25.03 14.10 30.30
C ASP A 27 24.34 14.61 31.55
N THR A 28 23.00 14.57 31.61
CA THR A 28 22.24 14.88 32.84
C THR A 28 22.11 13.60 33.65
N GLY A 29 23.10 13.36 34.51
CA GLY A 29 23.07 12.28 35.48
C GLY A 29 21.88 12.37 36.41
N TRP A 30 20.94 11.45 36.30
CA TRP A 30 19.92 11.17 37.32
C TRP A 30 20.43 10.10 38.26
N THR A 31 20.89 10.49 39.47
CA THR A 31 21.15 9.58 40.57
C THR A 31 19.87 9.41 41.39
N SER A 32 19.22 8.25 41.26
CA SER A 32 18.13 7.83 42.14
C SER A 32 18.71 7.36 43.48
N ALA A 33 18.50 8.12 44.52
CA ALA A 33 18.76 7.68 45.91
C ALA A 33 17.63 6.72 46.34
N VAL A 34 17.93 5.42 46.43
CA VAL A 34 17.04 4.42 47.01
C VAL A 34 17.31 4.39 48.52
N ALA A 35 16.35 4.85 49.33
CA ALA A 35 16.38 4.70 50.79
C ALA A 35 16.07 3.26 51.17
N THR A 36 16.97 2.59 51.88
CA THR A 36 16.75 1.27 52.47
C THR A 36 16.07 1.40 53.82
N PRO A 37 14.93 0.76 54.08
CA PRO A 37 14.34 0.72 55.41
C PRO A 37 15.02 -0.39 56.24
N SER A 38 15.56 0.01 57.40
CA SER A 38 16.09 -0.88 58.43
C SER A 38 14.98 -1.25 59.40
N GLY A 39 14.50 -2.51 59.35
CA GLY A 39 13.58 -3.10 60.32
C GLY A 39 13.68 -4.64 60.27
N PRO A 40 13.44 -5.36 61.39
CA PRO A 40 13.64 -6.80 61.42
C PRO A 40 12.59 -7.53 60.55
N VAL A 41 13.08 -8.33 59.62
CA VAL A 41 12.24 -9.12 58.73
C VAL A 41 11.76 -10.38 59.43
N GLY A 42 10.45 -10.44 59.73
CA GLY A 42 9.81 -11.68 60.14
C GLY A 42 9.75 -12.66 58.99
N THR A 43 10.16 -13.91 59.23
CA THR A 43 10.09 -14.99 58.21
C THR A 43 8.63 -15.36 57.97
N VAL A 44 8.06 -14.92 56.85
CA VAL A 44 6.76 -15.40 56.35
C VAL A 44 7.02 -16.64 55.46
N VAL A 45 6.55 -17.78 55.93
CA VAL A 45 6.50 -18.98 55.08
C VAL A 45 5.39 -18.77 54.07
N LEU A 46 5.76 -18.45 52.81
CA LEU A 46 4.79 -18.40 51.72
C LEU A 46 4.53 -19.84 51.23
N ASP A 47 3.29 -20.30 51.38
CA ASP A 47 2.80 -21.51 50.72
C ASP A 47 3.03 -21.29 49.19
N THR A 48 3.68 -22.26 48.56
CA THR A 48 3.92 -22.25 47.09
C THR A 48 2.61 -22.41 46.37
N VAL A 49 2.02 -21.29 45.93
CA VAL A 49 0.95 -21.29 44.93
C VAL A 49 1.58 -21.77 43.63
N PRO A 50 1.06 -22.86 43.01
CA PRO A 50 1.57 -23.31 41.72
C PRO A 50 1.42 -22.17 40.72
N ALA A 51 2.51 -21.86 40.00
CA ALA A 51 2.49 -20.85 38.97
C ALA A 51 1.42 -21.18 37.94
N PRO A 52 0.55 -20.24 37.54
CA PRO A 52 -0.42 -20.48 36.49
C PRO A 52 0.31 -20.95 35.24
N ALA A 53 -0.20 -22.02 34.61
CA ALA A 53 0.32 -22.53 33.35
C ALA A 53 0.40 -21.36 32.35
N THR A 54 1.62 -20.99 31.96
CA THR A 54 1.85 -19.96 30.95
C THR A 54 1.20 -20.42 29.66
N GLN A 55 0.04 -19.84 29.31
CA GLN A 55 -0.49 -20.00 27.96
C GLN A 55 0.57 -19.47 26.99
N PRO A 56 0.82 -20.16 25.86
CA PRO A 56 1.77 -19.66 24.87
C PRO A 56 1.31 -18.28 24.43
N VAL A 57 2.17 -17.28 24.62
CA VAL A 57 1.99 -15.93 24.08
C VAL A 57 1.82 -16.12 22.58
N PRO A 58 0.73 -15.60 21.97
CA PRO A 58 0.58 -15.71 20.52
C PRO A 58 1.86 -15.20 19.86
N ALA A 59 2.41 -15.98 18.94
CA ALA A 59 3.58 -15.58 18.19
C ALA A 59 3.26 -14.23 17.51
N GLY A 60 4.14 -13.25 17.67
CA GLY A 60 4.00 -11.95 16.99
C GLY A 60 3.94 -12.15 15.47
N PRO A 61 3.62 -11.10 14.70
CA PRO A 61 3.55 -11.20 13.24
C PRO A 61 4.86 -11.71 12.67
N SER A 62 4.75 -12.63 11.69
CA SER A 62 5.89 -13.22 11.00
C SER A 62 6.19 -12.47 9.71
N PRO A 63 7.43 -12.48 9.22
CA PRO A 63 7.75 -11.93 7.91
C PRO A 63 6.96 -12.59 6.78
N VAL A 64 6.46 -11.77 5.85
CA VAL A 64 5.63 -12.19 4.72
C VAL A 64 6.31 -11.80 3.41
N GLU A 65 6.45 -12.74 2.47
CA GLU A 65 6.87 -12.42 1.11
C GLU A 65 5.68 -11.87 0.33
N VAL A 66 5.84 -10.67 -0.25
CA VAL A 66 4.82 -9.96 -1.01
C VAL A 66 5.30 -9.78 -2.44
N ALA A 67 4.42 -10.00 -3.40
CA ALA A 67 4.66 -9.72 -4.81
C ALA A 67 3.72 -8.61 -5.31
N VAL A 68 4.25 -7.73 -6.17
CA VAL A 68 3.47 -6.84 -7.02
C VAL A 68 3.61 -7.31 -8.46
N VAL A 69 2.48 -7.39 -9.17
CA VAL A 69 2.39 -7.82 -10.57
C VAL A 69 2.19 -6.59 -11.43
N GLN A 70 2.97 -6.47 -12.49
CA GLN A 70 2.80 -5.49 -13.55
C GLN A 70 2.50 -6.20 -14.85
N PHE A 71 1.31 -5.95 -15.42
CA PHE A 71 0.96 -6.45 -16.75
C PHE A 71 0.07 -5.42 -17.45
N ASP A 72 -0.31 -5.66 -18.71
CA ASP A 72 -1.14 -4.75 -19.48
C ASP A 72 -2.52 -5.38 -19.76
N PRO A 73 -3.50 -5.29 -18.83
CA PRO A 73 -4.85 -5.73 -19.09
C PRO A 73 -5.45 -4.96 -20.27
N HIS A 74 -6.29 -5.64 -21.04
CA HIS A 74 -6.97 -5.05 -22.20
C HIS A 74 -8.45 -5.46 -22.25
N THR A 75 -9.10 -5.38 -23.43
CA THR A 75 -10.55 -5.57 -23.57
C THR A 75 -10.98 -7.04 -23.68
N ASP A 76 -10.08 -8.01 -23.57
CA ASP A 76 -10.40 -9.43 -23.54
C ASP A 76 -10.26 -9.98 -22.12
N VAL A 77 -11.40 -10.18 -21.44
CA VAL A 77 -11.48 -10.67 -20.07
C VAL A 77 -10.80 -12.04 -19.91
N SER A 78 -10.96 -12.93 -20.89
CA SER A 78 -10.40 -14.29 -20.84
C SER A 78 -8.88 -14.27 -20.95
N ALA A 79 -8.35 -13.45 -21.87
CA ALA A 79 -6.90 -13.27 -22.02
C ALA A 79 -6.28 -12.62 -20.78
N ASN A 80 -6.95 -11.62 -20.19
CA ASN A 80 -6.50 -10.98 -18.95
C ASN A 80 -6.46 -11.98 -17.79
N LEU A 81 -7.50 -12.82 -17.66
CA LEU A 81 -7.56 -13.85 -16.63
C LEU A 81 -6.43 -14.88 -16.80
N ALA A 82 -6.15 -15.31 -18.02
CA ALA A 82 -5.06 -16.23 -18.31
C ALA A 82 -3.69 -15.62 -17.99
N ALA A 83 -3.45 -14.37 -18.40
CA ALA A 83 -2.21 -13.63 -18.08
C ALA A 83 -2.04 -13.46 -16.56
N LEU A 84 -3.09 -13.01 -15.87
CA LEU A 84 -3.07 -12.86 -14.42
C LEU A 84 -2.74 -14.19 -13.72
N ARG A 85 -3.34 -15.29 -14.16
CA ARG A 85 -3.07 -16.63 -13.62
C ARG A 85 -1.60 -17.00 -13.70
N GLU A 86 -0.94 -16.76 -14.84
CA GLU A 86 0.50 -17.04 -15.00
C GLU A 86 1.35 -16.17 -14.06
N HIS A 87 1.00 -14.89 -13.89
CA HIS A 87 1.70 -14.02 -12.95
C HIS A 87 1.51 -14.48 -11.49
N VAL A 88 0.28 -14.85 -11.10
CA VAL A 88 0.00 -15.34 -9.74
C VAL A 88 0.72 -16.65 -9.46
N ARG A 89 0.74 -17.59 -10.42
CA ARG A 89 1.48 -18.84 -10.31
C ARG A 89 2.97 -18.57 -10.10
N THR A 90 3.57 -17.71 -10.93
CA THR A 90 4.99 -17.35 -10.82
C THR A 90 5.30 -16.65 -9.50
N ALA A 91 4.44 -15.73 -9.05
CA ALA A 91 4.60 -15.07 -7.75
C ALA A 91 4.57 -16.09 -6.58
N ALA A 92 3.67 -17.06 -6.63
CA ALA A 92 3.59 -18.14 -5.65
C ALA A 92 4.84 -19.04 -5.66
N GLU A 93 5.38 -19.37 -6.84
CA GLU A 93 6.64 -20.11 -7.01
C GLU A 93 7.86 -19.34 -6.44
N LEU A 94 7.81 -17.98 -6.48
CA LEU A 94 8.80 -17.11 -5.81
C LEU A 94 8.57 -17.00 -4.29
N GLY A 95 7.57 -17.68 -3.74
CA GLY A 95 7.30 -17.74 -2.31
C GLY A 95 6.34 -16.66 -1.79
N ALA A 96 5.69 -15.90 -2.67
CA ALA A 96 4.75 -14.86 -2.26
C ALA A 96 3.55 -15.45 -1.51
N ARG A 97 3.20 -14.83 -0.39
CA ARG A 97 2.00 -15.10 0.41
C ARG A 97 0.87 -14.11 0.09
N VAL A 98 1.25 -12.93 -0.41
CA VAL A 98 0.33 -11.89 -0.88
C VAL A 98 0.78 -11.47 -2.27
N VAL A 99 -0.16 -11.44 -3.22
CA VAL A 99 0.06 -10.98 -4.59
C VAL A 99 -0.87 -9.80 -4.83
N VAL A 100 -0.31 -8.66 -5.21
CA VAL A 100 -1.06 -7.45 -5.58
C VAL A 100 -0.99 -7.28 -7.09
N ALA A 101 -2.14 -7.38 -7.75
CA ALA A 101 -2.33 -7.15 -9.17
C ALA A 101 -2.96 -5.77 -9.40
N PRO A 102 -2.87 -5.21 -10.63
CA PRO A 102 -3.31 -3.85 -10.92
C PRO A 102 -4.83 -3.62 -10.78
N GLU A 103 -5.21 -2.33 -10.73
CA GLU A 103 -6.57 -1.85 -10.98
C GLU A 103 -7.06 -2.37 -12.33
N TYR A 104 -8.37 -2.66 -12.48
CA TYR A 104 -8.93 -3.14 -13.74
C TYR A 104 -8.26 -4.38 -14.35
N SER A 105 -7.69 -5.26 -13.52
CA SER A 105 -7.09 -6.52 -13.97
C SER A 105 -8.05 -7.38 -14.80
N MET A 106 -9.36 -7.21 -14.60
CA MET A 106 -10.41 -7.88 -15.36
C MET A 106 -10.56 -7.36 -16.79
N PHE A 107 -10.63 -6.04 -16.94
CA PHE A 107 -10.92 -5.38 -18.20
C PHE A 107 -10.44 -3.94 -18.14
N ALA A 108 -9.61 -3.52 -19.07
CA ALA A 108 -9.04 -2.21 -19.12
C ALA A 108 -9.18 -1.53 -20.48
N VAL A 109 -9.44 -0.24 -20.43
CA VAL A 109 -9.55 0.65 -21.59
C VAL A 109 -8.73 1.91 -21.37
N SER A 110 -8.30 2.57 -22.45
CA SER A 110 -7.57 3.84 -22.34
C SER A 110 -8.47 5.02 -21.96
N ARG A 111 -9.77 4.91 -22.24
CA ARG A 111 -10.80 5.85 -21.82
C ARG A 111 -12.06 5.07 -21.43
N LEU A 112 -12.58 5.36 -20.25
CA LEU A 112 -13.79 4.69 -19.74
C LEU A 112 -15.00 5.04 -20.57
N ASP A 113 -15.79 4.03 -20.92
CA ASP A 113 -17.02 4.11 -21.72
C ASP A 113 -17.98 2.96 -21.37
N GLU A 114 -19.07 2.84 -22.14
CA GLU A 114 -20.12 1.83 -21.95
C GLU A 114 -19.62 0.38 -21.98
N ARG A 115 -18.44 0.10 -22.53
CA ARG A 115 -17.84 -1.24 -22.50
C ARG A 115 -17.56 -1.72 -21.07
N MET A 116 -17.26 -0.77 -20.14
CA MET A 116 -17.12 -1.09 -18.72
C MET A 116 -18.41 -1.66 -18.14
N VAL A 117 -19.55 -1.06 -18.52
CA VAL A 117 -20.88 -1.52 -18.07
C VAL A 117 -21.22 -2.89 -18.67
N ALA A 118 -20.84 -3.11 -19.94
CA ALA A 118 -21.13 -4.36 -20.65
C ALA A 118 -20.37 -5.58 -20.08
N VAL A 119 -19.23 -5.36 -19.42
CA VAL A 119 -18.40 -6.45 -18.85
C VAL A 119 -18.51 -6.55 -17.35
N ALA A 120 -19.22 -5.60 -16.69
CA ALA A 120 -19.40 -5.63 -15.26
C ALA A 120 -20.09 -6.90 -14.80
N GLU A 121 -19.63 -7.44 -13.68
CA GLU A 121 -20.24 -8.61 -13.05
C GLU A 121 -20.43 -8.40 -11.55
N PRO A 122 -21.37 -9.12 -10.93
CA PRO A 122 -21.48 -9.10 -9.48
C PRO A 122 -20.23 -9.76 -8.83
N LEU A 123 -20.00 -9.52 -7.54
CA LEU A 123 -18.88 -10.15 -6.81
C LEU A 123 -18.96 -11.69 -6.75
N THR A 124 -20.08 -12.28 -7.18
CA THR A 124 -20.26 -13.72 -7.37
C THR A 124 -20.03 -14.16 -8.82
N GLY A 125 -19.64 -13.24 -9.69
CA GLY A 125 -19.44 -13.49 -11.13
C GLY A 125 -18.26 -14.39 -11.45
N PRO A 126 -18.12 -14.78 -12.73
CA PRO A 126 -17.13 -15.75 -13.17
C PRO A 126 -15.69 -15.28 -12.97
N PHE A 127 -15.37 -14.01 -13.23
CA PHE A 127 -14.01 -13.51 -13.05
C PHE A 127 -13.60 -13.50 -11.57
N VAL A 128 -14.45 -12.97 -10.69
CA VAL A 128 -14.21 -12.96 -9.23
C VAL A 128 -14.13 -14.38 -8.68
N SER A 129 -14.97 -15.30 -9.16
CA SER A 129 -14.90 -16.72 -8.79
C SER A 129 -13.56 -17.34 -9.21
N ALA A 130 -13.04 -16.98 -10.38
CA ALA A 130 -11.73 -17.44 -10.85
C ALA A 130 -10.58 -16.86 -10.00
N LEU A 131 -10.66 -15.58 -9.56
CA LEU A 131 -9.67 -14.99 -8.63
C LEU A 131 -9.62 -15.77 -7.31
N ARG A 132 -10.79 -16.09 -6.74
CA ARG A 132 -10.91 -16.88 -5.51
C ARG A 132 -10.36 -18.31 -5.70
N GLY A 133 -10.63 -18.91 -6.86
CA GLY A 133 -10.06 -20.21 -7.23
C GLY A 133 -8.53 -20.17 -7.33
N MET A 134 -7.97 -19.14 -7.96
CA MET A 134 -6.50 -18.96 -8.05
C MET A 134 -5.86 -18.75 -6.69
N ALA A 135 -6.48 -17.95 -5.82
CA ALA A 135 -5.99 -17.73 -4.46
C ALA A 135 -5.90 -19.06 -3.66
N ALA A 136 -6.92 -19.92 -3.78
CA ALA A 136 -6.92 -21.23 -3.15
C ALA A 136 -5.91 -22.20 -3.78
N GLU A 137 -5.86 -22.25 -5.10
CA GLU A 137 -4.99 -23.15 -5.86
C GLU A 137 -3.50 -22.89 -5.58
N PHE A 138 -3.11 -21.61 -5.58
CA PHE A 138 -1.72 -21.21 -5.37
C PHE A 138 -1.37 -20.92 -3.90
N GLY A 139 -2.35 -20.98 -2.99
CA GLY A 139 -2.14 -20.79 -1.55
C GLY A 139 -1.74 -19.35 -1.17
N VAL A 140 -2.20 -18.35 -1.93
CA VAL A 140 -1.87 -16.94 -1.74
C VAL A 140 -3.10 -16.09 -1.41
N HIS A 141 -2.90 -14.93 -0.78
CA HIS A 141 -3.88 -13.86 -0.81
C HIS A 141 -3.68 -13.08 -2.11
N LEU A 142 -4.74 -13.00 -2.93
CA LEU A 142 -4.71 -12.31 -4.22
C LEU A 142 -5.55 -11.04 -4.16
N VAL A 143 -4.89 -9.89 -4.34
CA VAL A 143 -5.52 -8.58 -4.45
C VAL A 143 -5.57 -8.19 -5.92
N ALA A 144 -6.76 -7.94 -6.49
CA ALA A 144 -6.91 -7.60 -7.91
C ALA A 144 -8.11 -6.69 -8.16
N GLY A 145 -7.98 -5.79 -9.15
CA GLY A 145 -9.04 -4.87 -9.58
C GLY A 145 -10.04 -5.52 -10.53
N VAL A 146 -11.34 -5.30 -10.27
CA VAL A 146 -12.45 -5.81 -11.07
C VAL A 146 -13.44 -4.70 -11.42
N VAL A 147 -14.26 -4.92 -12.43
CA VAL A 147 -15.38 -4.07 -12.82
C VAL A 147 -16.65 -4.69 -12.22
N GLU A 148 -17.18 -4.09 -11.18
CA GLU A 148 -18.33 -4.60 -10.44
C GLU A 148 -19.62 -3.91 -10.88
N GLU A 149 -20.71 -4.68 -11.02
CA GLU A 149 -22.05 -4.12 -11.20
C GLU A 149 -22.42 -3.17 -10.07
N ALA A 150 -23.05 -2.05 -10.39
CA ALA A 150 -23.49 -1.03 -9.42
C ALA A 150 -25.02 -0.80 -9.50
N PRO A 151 -25.83 -1.78 -9.14
CA PRO A 151 -27.30 -1.69 -9.31
C PRO A 151 -27.93 -0.58 -8.48
N ASP A 152 -27.30 -0.15 -7.41
CA ASP A 152 -27.72 0.93 -6.51
C ASP A 152 -27.23 2.31 -6.95
N ALA A 153 -26.35 2.41 -7.95
CA ALA A 153 -25.77 3.65 -8.44
C ALA A 153 -26.50 4.25 -9.66
N GLY A 154 -27.58 3.61 -10.10
CA GLY A 154 -28.34 3.98 -11.31
C GLY A 154 -27.83 3.35 -12.60
N PRO A 155 -28.57 3.49 -13.71
CA PRO A 155 -28.25 2.84 -14.97
C PRO A 155 -26.95 3.36 -15.58
N GLY A 156 -26.22 2.48 -16.24
CA GLY A 156 -24.99 2.82 -16.96
C GLY A 156 -23.77 3.10 -16.04
N ARG A 157 -23.83 2.65 -14.79
CA ARG A 157 -22.77 2.83 -13.81
C ARG A 157 -22.19 1.49 -13.36
N VAL A 158 -20.92 1.51 -12.99
CA VAL A 158 -20.18 0.38 -12.39
C VAL A 158 -19.44 0.84 -11.16
N TYR A 159 -18.99 -0.10 -10.31
CA TYR A 159 -17.97 0.17 -9.31
C TYR A 159 -16.59 -0.26 -9.82
N ASN A 160 -15.58 0.53 -9.50
CA ASN A 160 -14.18 0.16 -9.58
C ASN A 160 -13.82 -0.50 -8.24
N THR A 161 -13.74 -1.83 -8.24
CA THR A 161 -13.64 -2.62 -7.01
C THR A 161 -12.33 -3.37 -6.96
N LEU A 162 -11.66 -3.30 -5.81
CA LEU A 162 -10.50 -4.10 -5.47
C LEU A 162 -10.95 -5.23 -4.54
N VAL A 163 -10.70 -6.47 -4.92
CA VAL A 163 -11.00 -7.65 -4.11
C VAL A 163 -9.71 -8.26 -3.57
N ALA A 164 -9.73 -8.68 -2.31
CA ALA A 164 -8.71 -9.54 -1.72
C ALA A 164 -9.32 -10.92 -1.50
N ALA A 165 -8.87 -11.91 -2.27
CA ALA A 165 -9.26 -13.30 -2.14
C ALA A 165 -8.24 -14.04 -1.26
N ALA A 166 -8.72 -14.82 -0.27
CA ALA A 166 -7.89 -15.62 0.63
C ALA A 166 -7.60 -17.02 0.06
N PRO A 167 -6.56 -17.72 0.57
CA PRO A 167 -6.28 -19.12 0.23
C PRO A 167 -7.43 -20.10 0.51
N THR A 168 -8.41 -19.69 1.31
CA THR A 168 -9.66 -20.44 1.59
C THR A 168 -10.71 -20.28 0.51
N ALA A 169 -10.43 -19.57 -0.57
CA ALA A 169 -11.37 -19.12 -1.60
C ALA A 169 -12.49 -18.19 -1.06
N GLU A 170 -12.32 -17.59 0.10
CA GLU A 170 -13.22 -16.58 0.66
C GLU A 170 -12.69 -15.17 0.36
N PHE A 171 -13.56 -14.16 0.49
CA PHE A 171 -13.10 -12.77 0.51
C PHE A 171 -12.39 -12.48 1.83
N ALA A 172 -11.14 -12.00 1.74
CA ALA A 172 -10.45 -11.42 2.87
C ALA A 172 -10.89 -9.98 3.10
N ALA A 173 -11.07 -9.21 2.01
CA ALA A 173 -11.61 -7.85 2.02
C ALA A 173 -12.14 -7.46 0.63
N VAL A 174 -13.00 -6.43 0.59
CA VAL A 174 -13.49 -5.80 -0.65
C VAL A 174 -13.44 -4.28 -0.46
N TYR A 175 -12.95 -3.56 -1.45
CA TYR A 175 -12.85 -2.11 -1.45
C TYR A 175 -13.36 -1.53 -2.76
N ARG A 176 -14.36 -0.66 -2.71
CA ARG A 176 -14.83 0.14 -3.84
C ARG A 176 -14.14 1.49 -3.80
N LYS A 177 -13.51 1.88 -4.90
CA LYS A 177 -12.75 3.14 -5.04
C LYS A 177 -13.58 4.34 -4.60
N VAL A 178 -13.05 5.12 -3.66
CA VAL A 178 -13.74 6.29 -3.09
C VAL A 178 -13.46 7.54 -3.92
N HIS A 179 -12.21 7.78 -4.32
CA HIS A 179 -11.83 8.97 -5.06
C HIS A 179 -11.72 8.65 -6.55
N LEU A 180 -12.69 9.14 -7.32
CA LEU A 180 -12.74 8.96 -8.77
C LEU A 180 -11.80 9.93 -9.48
N TYR A 181 -11.22 9.47 -10.61
CA TYR A 181 -10.25 10.24 -11.38
C TYR A 181 -10.95 11.24 -12.32
N ASP A 182 -11.47 12.33 -11.71
CA ASP A 182 -12.05 13.48 -12.42
C ASP A 182 -11.01 14.59 -12.53
N ALA A 183 -9.95 14.32 -13.31
CA ALA A 183 -8.82 15.23 -13.42
C ALA A 183 -8.09 15.05 -14.76
N PHE A 184 -7.32 16.04 -15.16
CA PHE A 184 -6.51 16.02 -16.39
C PHE A 184 -7.33 15.74 -17.66
N GLY A 185 -8.59 16.21 -17.72
CA GLY A 185 -9.50 15.98 -18.86
C GLY A 185 -10.20 14.62 -18.86
N MET A 186 -9.98 13.81 -17.86
CA MET A 186 -10.74 12.56 -17.62
C MET A 186 -11.89 12.81 -16.65
N ARG A 187 -12.94 12.03 -16.79
CA ARG A 187 -14.12 12.01 -15.90
C ARG A 187 -14.52 10.57 -15.64
N GLU A 188 -13.87 9.96 -14.66
CA GLU A 188 -14.19 8.59 -14.24
C GLU A 188 -15.63 8.50 -13.72
N SER A 189 -16.11 9.59 -13.08
CA SER A 189 -17.47 9.69 -12.55
C SER A 189 -18.59 9.63 -13.60
N ASP A 190 -18.29 9.71 -14.88
CA ASP A 190 -19.31 9.52 -15.94
C ASP A 190 -19.77 8.05 -16.01
N ILE A 191 -18.88 7.10 -15.69
CA ILE A 191 -19.11 5.65 -15.80
C ILE A 191 -19.04 4.96 -14.43
N VAL A 192 -18.13 5.38 -13.58
CA VAL A 192 -17.90 4.75 -12.27
C VAL A 192 -18.66 5.51 -11.18
N ALA A 193 -19.29 4.76 -10.29
CA ALA A 193 -19.88 5.31 -9.07
C ALA A 193 -18.82 5.32 -7.95
N PRO A 194 -18.79 6.35 -7.08
CA PRO A 194 -17.90 6.37 -5.94
C PRO A 194 -18.31 5.28 -4.93
N GLY A 195 -17.33 4.59 -4.37
CA GLY A 195 -17.56 3.69 -3.25
C GLY A 195 -18.05 4.45 -2.01
N PRO A 196 -18.75 3.77 -1.10
CA PRO A 196 -19.17 4.38 0.15
C PRO A 196 -17.95 4.73 1.02
N ILE A 197 -18.05 5.81 1.79
CA ILE A 197 -17.08 6.10 2.86
C ILE A 197 -17.44 5.19 4.04
N ALA A 198 -16.93 3.97 4.00
CA ALA A 198 -17.14 2.94 5.00
C ALA A 198 -15.91 2.77 5.91
N GLU A 199 -15.93 1.75 6.77
CA GLU A 199 -14.75 1.33 7.52
C GLU A 199 -13.60 0.98 6.57
N PRO A 200 -12.34 1.25 6.95
CA PRO A 200 -11.19 0.93 6.12
C PRO A 200 -11.13 -0.55 5.75
N ALA A 201 -10.97 -0.85 4.46
CA ALA A 201 -10.86 -2.21 3.98
C ALA A 201 -9.49 -2.77 4.35
N VAL A 202 -9.45 -3.68 5.32
CA VAL A 202 -8.23 -4.32 5.82
C VAL A 202 -8.41 -5.84 5.89
N PHE A 203 -7.30 -6.58 5.77
CA PHE A 203 -7.23 -8.03 6.00
C PHE A 203 -5.90 -8.41 6.64
N THR A 204 -5.81 -9.61 7.21
CA THR A 204 -4.62 -10.05 7.96
C THR A 204 -3.99 -11.28 7.32
N VAL A 205 -2.66 -11.26 7.18
CA VAL A 205 -1.85 -12.38 6.71
C VAL A 205 -0.68 -12.58 7.67
N ASP A 206 -0.58 -13.77 8.26
CA ASP A 206 0.49 -14.14 9.20
C ASP A 206 0.74 -13.08 10.31
N GLY A 207 -0.35 -12.44 10.77
CA GLY A 207 -0.33 -11.40 11.81
C GLY A 207 -0.05 -9.98 11.32
N LEU A 208 0.30 -9.77 10.04
CA LEU A 208 0.42 -8.45 9.41
C LEU A 208 -0.92 -7.99 8.84
N VAL A 209 -1.29 -6.74 9.10
CA VAL A 209 -2.51 -6.12 8.60
C VAL A 209 -2.23 -5.37 7.31
N PHE A 210 -2.95 -5.72 6.25
CA PHE A 210 -2.92 -5.10 4.93
C PHE A 210 -4.15 -4.21 4.75
N GLY A 211 -3.94 -2.97 4.29
CA GLY A 211 -5.01 -2.06 3.91
C GLY A 211 -5.06 -1.87 2.39
N MET A 212 -6.23 -1.63 1.83
CA MET A 212 -6.45 -1.55 0.38
C MET A 212 -6.75 -0.13 -0.08
N GLN A 213 -6.14 0.28 -1.20
CA GLN A 213 -6.39 1.53 -1.91
C GLN A 213 -6.30 1.33 -3.43
N THR A 214 -6.93 2.23 -4.20
CA THR A 214 -6.94 2.16 -5.66
C THR A 214 -6.51 3.48 -6.28
N CYS A 215 -5.40 3.46 -7.04
CA CYS A 215 -4.98 4.48 -8.01
C CYS A 215 -5.08 5.93 -7.48
N TYR A 216 -6.12 6.67 -7.87
CA TYR A 216 -6.29 8.08 -7.54
C TYR A 216 -6.40 8.35 -6.02
N ASP A 217 -6.80 7.35 -5.22
CA ASP A 217 -6.77 7.43 -3.75
C ASP A 217 -5.38 7.80 -3.22
N LEU A 218 -4.33 7.43 -3.95
CA LEU A 218 -2.95 7.78 -3.60
C LEU A 218 -2.72 9.30 -3.44
N ARG A 219 -3.51 10.14 -4.11
CA ARG A 219 -3.41 11.60 -4.00
C ARG A 219 -4.02 12.16 -2.71
N PHE A 220 -4.77 11.35 -1.99
CA PHE A 220 -5.51 11.75 -0.80
C PHE A 220 -4.89 11.11 0.44
N PRO A 221 -4.01 11.83 1.16
CA PRO A 221 -3.30 11.29 2.32
C PRO A 221 -4.23 10.79 3.42
N GLU A 222 -5.45 11.32 3.47
CA GLU A 222 -6.49 10.93 4.43
C GLU A 222 -6.84 9.45 4.33
N GLY A 223 -6.93 8.90 3.11
CA GLY A 223 -7.23 7.49 2.88
C GLY A 223 -6.16 6.58 3.48
N SER A 224 -4.89 6.82 3.16
CA SER A 224 -3.77 6.07 3.71
C SER A 224 -3.66 6.21 5.23
N ARG A 225 -3.94 7.41 5.75
CA ARG A 225 -3.94 7.68 7.19
C ARG A 225 -5.05 6.91 7.91
N ARG A 226 -6.23 6.79 7.32
CA ARG A 226 -7.33 5.99 7.86
C ARG A 226 -6.98 4.52 7.92
N LEU A 227 -6.35 3.97 6.88
CA LEU A 227 -5.84 2.59 6.88
C LEU A 227 -4.81 2.38 8.00
N ALA A 228 -3.83 3.28 8.15
CA ALA A 228 -2.84 3.21 9.24
C ALA A 228 -3.50 3.30 10.62
N ALA A 229 -4.52 4.15 10.78
CA ALA A 229 -5.29 4.26 12.03
C ALA A 229 -6.10 2.98 12.33
N ALA A 230 -6.55 2.25 11.30
CA ALA A 230 -7.20 0.94 11.42
C ALA A 230 -6.19 -0.22 11.63
N GLY A 231 -4.91 0.08 11.84
CA GLY A 231 -3.87 -0.89 12.12
C GLY A 231 -3.12 -1.42 10.91
N ALA A 232 -3.36 -0.92 9.70
CA ALA A 232 -2.62 -1.36 8.52
C ALA A 232 -1.11 -1.13 8.71
N GLN A 233 -0.34 -2.15 8.39
CA GLN A 233 1.11 -2.18 8.40
C GLN A 233 1.68 -2.22 6.98
N VAL A 234 0.85 -2.63 6.03
CA VAL A 234 1.13 -2.66 4.58
C VAL A 234 -0.06 -2.04 3.86
N ILE A 235 0.18 -1.15 2.92
CA ILE A 235 -0.84 -0.66 1.97
C ILE A 235 -0.66 -1.42 0.66
N ALA A 236 -1.66 -2.22 0.28
CA ALA A 236 -1.79 -2.83 -1.04
C ALA A 236 -2.53 -1.85 -1.95
N LEU A 237 -1.83 -1.32 -2.93
CA LEU A 237 -2.36 -0.32 -3.85
C LEU A 237 -2.33 -0.85 -5.28
N ALA A 238 -3.50 -0.89 -5.93
CA ALA A 238 -3.66 -1.27 -7.32
C ALA A 238 -3.95 -0.03 -8.17
N ALA A 239 -3.31 0.11 -9.34
CA ALA A 239 -3.47 1.28 -10.18
C ALA A 239 -3.50 0.99 -11.67
N GLN A 240 -4.13 1.91 -12.41
CA GLN A 240 -3.89 2.25 -13.79
C GLN A 240 -3.48 3.73 -13.80
N TRP A 241 -2.25 4.01 -13.41
CA TRP A 241 -1.75 5.38 -13.26
C TRP A 241 -1.41 5.99 -14.60
N MET A 242 -2.33 6.84 -15.10
CA MET A 242 -2.29 7.38 -16.46
C MET A 242 -0.96 8.04 -16.78
N PRO A 243 -0.34 7.74 -17.96
CA PRO A 243 0.93 8.30 -18.37
C PRO A 243 0.83 9.80 -18.67
N GLY A 244 1.98 10.47 -18.70
CA GLY A 244 2.11 11.89 -19.02
C GLY A 244 3.33 12.53 -18.37
N PRO A 245 3.61 13.80 -18.67
CA PRO A 245 4.77 14.52 -18.11
C PRO A 245 4.76 14.50 -16.57
N GLY A 246 5.88 14.08 -15.97
CA GLY A 246 6.06 14.03 -14.51
C GLY A 246 5.22 12.97 -13.77
N LYS A 247 4.49 12.10 -14.48
CA LYS A 247 3.58 11.13 -13.84
C LYS A 247 4.30 10.02 -13.11
N VAL A 248 5.43 9.55 -13.62
CA VAL A 248 6.29 8.57 -12.92
C VAL A 248 6.84 9.17 -11.62
N ASP A 249 7.35 10.40 -11.68
CA ASP A 249 7.86 11.11 -10.51
C ASP A 249 6.77 11.31 -9.45
N GLN A 250 5.56 11.75 -9.86
CA GLN A 250 4.42 11.89 -8.95
C GLN A 250 4.01 10.55 -8.32
N TRP A 251 4.02 9.46 -9.09
CA TRP A 251 3.74 8.10 -8.62
C TRP A 251 4.71 7.71 -7.51
N THR A 252 6.00 7.71 -7.82
CA THR A 252 7.06 7.33 -6.89
C THR A 252 7.09 8.22 -5.64
N THR A 253 6.99 9.54 -5.83
CA THR A 253 6.99 10.52 -4.73
C THR A 253 5.82 10.29 -3.78
N LEU A 254 4.61 10.11 -4.31
CA LEU A 254 3.42 9.92 -3.49
C LEU A 254 3.44 8.58 -2.76
N LEU A 255 3.85 7.48 -3.41
CA LEU A 255 3.98 6.18 -2.76
C LEU A 255 4.96 6.23 -1.59
N ARG A 256 6.14 6.83 -1.78
CA ARG A 256 7.12 7.03 -0.71
C ARG A 256 6.60 7.92 0.40
N ALA A 257 5.87 8.98 0.06
CA ALA A 257 5.23 9.85 1.06
C ALA A 257 4.24 9.06 1.94
N ARG A 258 3.39 8.20 1.34
CA ARG A 258 2.45 7.36 2.09
C ARG A 258 3.16 6.38 3.01
N ALA A 259 4.27 5.79 2.56
CA ALA A 259 5.08 4.92 3.40
C ALA A 259 5.67 5.67 4.61
N ILE A 260 6.33 6.80 4.36
CA ILE A 260 7.06 7.59 5.37
C ILE A 260 6.11 8.19 6.42
N GLU A 261 5.07 8.91 5.97
CA GLU A 261 4.16 9.65 6.86
C GLU A 261 3.27 8.75 7.72
N ASN A 262 3.03 7.51 7.25
CA ASN A 262 2.22 6.51 7.95
C ASN A 262 3.06 5.42 8.61
N THR A 263 4.38 5.44 8.43
CA THR A 263 5.30 4.39 8.90
C THR A 263 4.76 2.99 8.61
N VAL A 264 4.46 2.75 7.32
CA VAL A 264 3.92 1.48 6.78
C VAL A 264 4.70 1.07 5.55
N TYR A 265 4.66 -0.22 5.21
CA TYR A 265 5.06 -0.67 3.88
C TYR A 265 4.02 -0.25 2.84
N VAL A 266 4.45 -0.09 1.58
CA VAL A 266 3.56 0.10 0.44
C VAL A 266 3.92 -0.91 -0.63
N ALA A 267 2.95 -1.74 -1.06
CA ALA A 267 3.05 -2.65 -2.19
C ALA A 267 2.13 -2.13 -3.29
N ALA A 268 2.70 -1.49 -4.31
CA ALA A 268 1.98 -0.79 -5.35
C ALA A 268 2.16 -1.48 -6.71
N SER A 269 1.04 -1.87 -7.30
CA SER A 269 0.95 -2.52 -8.61
C SER A 269 0.30 -1.56 -9.61
N ASP A 270 0.91 -1.38 -10.78
CA ASP A 270 0.40 -0.58 -11.89
C ASP A 270 0.37 -1.39 -13.18
N HIS A 271 -0.37 -0.92 -14.18
CA HIS A 271 -0.28 -1.49 -15.54
C HIS A 271 1.09 -1.21 -16.15
N ALA A 272 1.54 -2.12 -17.04
CA ALA A 272 2.68 -1.86 -17.88
C ALA A 272 2.42 -0.72 -18.89
N THR A 273 3.48 -0.13 -19.43
CA THR A 273 3.34 0.82 -20.54
C THR A 273 2.82 0.12 -21.80
N PRO A 274 2.15 0.83 -22.73
CA PRO A 274 1.96 2.29 -22.75
C PRO A 274 0.67 2.77 -22.05
N ARG A 275 -0.13 1.87 -21.46
CA ARG A 275 -1.44 2.20 -20.90
C ARG A 275 -1.36 2.94 -19.58
N ALA A 276 -0.33 2.65 -18.79
CA ALA A 276 -0.01 3.34 -17.55
C ALA A 276 1.50 3.64 -17.45
N VAL A 277 1.97 4.14 -16.31
CA VAL A 277 3.40 4.48 -16.15
C VAL A 277 4.28 3.29 -15.86
N GLY A 278 3.72 2.13 -15.47
CA GLY A 278 4.50 1.04 -14.92
C GLY A 278 5.04 1.38 -13.53
N ALA A 279 6.33 1.09 -13.32
CA ALA A 279 7.02 1.42 -12.07
C ALA A 279 6.31 0.87 -10.82
N SER A 280 5.75 -0.35 -10.93
CA SER A 280 5.25 -1.09 -9.77
C SER A 280 6.38 -1.31 -8.76
N MET A 281 6.13 -1.11 -7.47
CA MET A 281 7.20 -1.15 -6.47
C MET A 281 6.72 -1.54 -5.08
N ILE A 282 7.68 -2.01 -4.27
CA ILE A 282 7.48 -2.26 -2.84
C ILE A 282 8.42 -1.34 -2.06
N ILE A 283 7.86 -0.62 -1.08
CA ILE A 283 8.55 0.44 -0.33
C ILE A 283 8.47 0.12 1.16
N ASP A 284 9.56 0.33 1.87
CA ASP A 284 9.63 0.15 3.32
C ASP A 284 9.06 1.35 4.11
N PRO A 285 8.83 1.22 5.43
CA PRO A 285 8.28 2.30 6.26
C PRO A 285 9.17 3.55 6.39
N ALA A 286 10.45 3.46 6.00
CA ALA A 286 11.37 4.61 5.95
C ALA A 286 11.39 5.27 4.57
N GLY A 287 10.64 4.74 3.59
CA GLY A 287 10.55 5.24 2.22
C GLY A 287 11.61 4.70 1.27
N ALA A 288 12.37 3.67 1.66
CA ALA A 288 13.30 3.00 0.76
C ALA A 288 12.56 2.07 -0.19
N VAL A 289 12.87 2.12 -1.49
CA VAL A 289 12.36 1.17 -2.48
C VAL A 289 13.12 -0.15 -2.30
N LEU A 290 12.39 -1.21 -1.95
CA LEU A 290 12.94 -2.55 -1.74
C LEU A 290 13.05 -3.33 -3.05
N SER A 291 12.05 -3.17 -3.92
CA SER A 291 11.99 -3.81 -5.22
C SER A 291 11.11 -2.97 -6.15
N GLU A 292 11.47 -2.88 -7.42
CA GLU A 292 10.71 -2.10 -8.41
C GLU A 292 10.80 -2.73 -9.79
N LEU A 293 9.81 -2.43 -10.63
CA LEU A 293 9.77 -2.74 -12.05
C LEU A 293 9.95 -1.45 -12.86
N GLY A 294 10.43 -1.59 -14.09
CA GLY A 294 10.43 -0.50 -15.06
C GLY A 294 9.08 -0.33 -15.74
N ASP A 295 9.10 -0.25 -17.06
CA ASP A 295 7.92 -0.04 -17.90
C ASP A 295 7.30 -1.35 -18.46
N GLN A 296 8.01 -2.48 -18.36
CA GLN A 296 7.62 -3.76 -18.94
C GLN A 296 6.83 -4.63 -17.96
N PRO A 297 6.01 -5.58 -18.47
CA PRO A 297 5.38 -6.59 -17.63
C PRO A 297 6.40 -7.37 -16.79
N GLY A 298 6.01 -7.73 -15.56
CA GLY A 298 6.88 -8.46 -14.66
C GLY A 298 6.30 -8.63 -13.25
N ILE A 299 7.14 -9.15 -12.36
CA ILE A 299 6.83 -9.36 -10.95
C ILE A 299 8.01 -8.84 -10.14
N ALA A 300 7.73 -8.01 -9.14
CA ALA A 300 8.70 -7.62 -8.13
C ALA A 300 8.28 -8.18 -6.79
N THR A 301 9.23 -8.72 -6.02
CA THR A 301 8.97 -9.30 -4.69
C THR A 301 9.82 -8.61 -3.63
N ALA A 302 9.28 -8.58 -2.41
CA ALA A 302 10.04 -8.19 -1.23
C ALA A 302 9.48 -8.85 0.03
N ARG A 303 10.38 -9.10 0.97
CA ARG A 303 10.07 -9.60 2.30
C ARG A 303 9.63 -8.44 3.20
N ILE A 304 8.41 -8.50 3.66
CA ILE A 304 7.84 -7.57 4.65
C ILE A 304 8.18 -8.08 6.04
N ASP A 305 9.04 -7.37 6.77
CA ASP A 305 9.50 -7.78 8.09
C ASP A 305 8.89 -6.88 9.17
N PRO A 306 8.08 -7.41 10.10
CA PRO A 306 7.50 -6.65 11.21
C PRO A 306 8.55 -5.95 12.08
N ALA A 307 9.74 -6.53 12.22
CA ALA A 307 10.81 -5.92 13.01
C ALA A 307 11.33 -4.60 12.40
N VAL A 308 11.20 -4.41 11.09
CA VAL A 308 11.50 -3.11 10.44
C VAL A 308 10.47 -2.06 10.85
N LEU A 309 9.17 -2.44 10.84
CA LEU A 309 8.09 -1.54 11.31
C LEU A 309 8.34 -1.08 12.74
N ASP A 310 8.66 -2.00 13.64
CA ASP A 310 8.90 -1.71 15.06
C ASP A 310 10.09 -0.76 15.23
N ARG A 311 11.18 -1.00 14.52
CA ARG A 311 12.37 -0.11 14.56
C ARG A 311 12.03 1.28 14.04
N VAL A 312 11.35 1.40 12.90
CA VAL A 312 10.99 2.70 12.31
C VAL A 312 10.02 3.45 13.21
N ARG A 313 9.00 2.78 13.75
CA ARG A 313 8.00 3.39 14.65
C ARG A 313 8.58 3.78 16.01
N THR A 314 9.58 3.04 16.50
CA THR A 314 10.32 3.40 17.72
C THR A 314 11.17 4.65 17.50
N ALA A 315 11.89 4.71 16.36
CA ALA A 315 12.72 5.87 16.02
C ALA A 315 11.89 7.11 15.65
N ASN A 316 10.74 6.91 14.99
CA ASN A 316 9.83 7.98 14.57
C ASN A 316 8.38 7.63 14.96
N PRO A 317 7.94 7.97 16.19
CA PRO A 317 6.59 7.66 16.69
C PRO A 317 5.51 8.61 16.13
N SER A 318 5.63 9.07 14.89
CA SER A 318 4.78 10.10 14.28
C SER A 318 3.28 9.79 14.35
N LEU A 319 2.89 8.50 14.26
CA LEU A 319 1.48 8.11 14.35
C LEU A 319 0.88 8.38 15.74
N SER A 320 1.65 8.17 16.82
CA SER A 320 1.20 8.43 18.19
C SER A 320 1.26 9.90 18.58
N LEU A 321 2.04 10.71 17.86
CA LEU A 321 2.20 12.14 18.10
C LEU A 321 1.17 13.01 17.35
N ARG A 322 0.24 12.40 16.63
CA ARG A 322 -0.78 13.14 15.89
C ARG A 322 -1.67 13.96 16.79
N ARG A 323 -2.05 15.16 16.31
CA ARG A 323 -2.91 16.13 17.01
C ARG A 323 -4.27 16.31 16.31
N PHE A 324 -4.44 15.71 15.12
CA PHE A 324 -5.65 15.80 14.31
C PHE A 324 -6.23 14.41 14.04
N GLU A 325 -7.55 14.33 13.99
CA GLU A 325 -8.30 13.18 13.51
C GLU A 325 -8.86 13.45 12.12
N ILE A 326 -9.11 12.39 11.36
CA ILE A 326 -9.73 12.47 10.04
C ILE A 326 -11.19 12.11 10.20
N ALA A 327 -12.08 13.00 9.78
CA ALA A 327 -13.51 12.76 9.70
C ALA A 327 -13.95 12.73 8.22
N ALA A 328 -14.92 11.85 7.90
CA ALA A 328 -15.61 11.88 6.61
C ALA A 328 -16.41 13.18 6.49
N ARG A 329 -16.53 13.67 5.23
CA ARG A 329 -17.38 14.82 4.91
C ARG A 329 -18.81 14.38 4.69
#